data_7dd6fce37121daea4df473fddf107ec6
#
_entry.id   7dd6fce37121daea4df473fddf107ec6
#
_cell.length_a   1.000
_cell.length_b   1.000
_cell.length_c   1.000
_cell.angle_alpha   90.00
_cell.angle_beta   90.00
_cell.angle_gamma   90.00
#
_symmetry.space_group_name_H-M   'P 1'
#
loop_
_entity.id
_entity.type
_entity.pdbx_description
1 polymer ?
#
loop_
_entity_poly.entity_id
_entity_poly.type
_entity_poly.pdbx_seq_one_letter_code
_entity_poly.pdbx_strand_id
1 'polypeptide(L)'
;MIVFNGSVYSHINSLPEAELNGLINNGVSIEETIRVEAGKLKFWELHYFRMMASMRILRMGIPMNFTMEYLEEQIHSVLNSNNLSSDSSLVSLSFFSADQPTRENSIVSTSFLIKAKASSIPSTLKIGTRSIELYKDHWITKGLYGTLESSNKRLRTLASVFAFENNFDDLILINEDKQVTETLEGAIFSVKGDQIKTAPITSGCRSSVYRQLIIDVIEKTDGMDFEEGPISPFDLQKSDELFVVSVEHGIKSVKQYRKKIFTPSKAELLFSKFITSYRLS
;
A
#
# COMPACT_ATOMS: atom_id res chain seq x y z
N MET A 1 5.70 19.90 8.17
CA MET A 1 7.16 19.65 8.21
C MET A 1 7.45 18.22 7.77
N ILE A 2 8.70 17.92 7.44
CA ILE A 2 9.18 16.60 7.02
C ILE A 2 10.41 16.23 7.85
N VAL A 3 10.70 14.93 7.96
CA VAL A 3 11.99 14.44 8.51
C VAL A 3 12.79 13.84 7.37
N PHE A 4 14.04 14.24 7.23
CA PHE A 4 14.98 13.71 6.26
C PHE A 4 16.28 13.32 6.97
N ASN A 5 16.68 12.05 6.87
CA ASN A 5 17.88 11.48 7.50
C ASN A 5 18.06 11.92 8.98
N GLY A 6 16.96 11.95 9.74
CA GLY A 6 16.97 12.34 11.17
C GLY A 6 16.85 13.82 11.46
N SER A 7 16.83 14.69 10.46
CA SER A 7 16.68 16.14 10.62
C SER A 7 15.31 16.64 10.18
N VAL A 8 14.75 17.60 10.91
CA VAL A 8 13.45 18.22 10.60
C VAL A 8 13.64 19.38 9.63
N TYR A 9 12.85 19.41 8.57
CA TYR A 9 12.81 20.48 7.57
C TYR A 9 11.39 21.04 7.43
N SER A 10 11.27 22.30 7.06
CA SER A 10 9.96 22.95 6.87
C SER A 10 9.18 22.34 5.70
N HIS A 11 9.85 22.03 4.61
CA HIS A 11 9.28 21.41 3.40
C HIS A 11 10.38 20.79 2.54
N ILE A 12 10.01 20.04 1.50
CA ILE A 12 10.96 19.32 0.63
C ILE A 12 11.95 20.26 -0.09
N ASN A 13 11.51 21.46 -0.47
CA ASN A 13 12.39 22.43 -1.14
C ASN A 13 13.45 23.05 -0.22
N SER A 14 13.41 22.79 1.07
CA SER A 14 14.47 23.19 2.03
C SER A 14 15.56 22.14 2.21
N LEU A 15 15.45 20.99 1.53
CA LEU A 15 16.50 19.99 1.49
C LEU A 15 17.70 20.46 0.66
N PRO A 16 18.93 20.03 1.00
CA PRO A 16 20.10 20.29 0.17
C PRO A 16 19.91 19.71 -1.24
N GLU A 17 20.39 20.42 -2.26
CA GLU A 17 20.23 20.03 -3.66
C GLU A 17 20.85 18.64 -3.95
N ALA A 18 22.00 18.33 -3.36
CA ALA A 18 22.66 17.04 -3.52
C ALA A 18 21.78 15.86 -3.08
N GLU A 19 21.00 16.03 -2.01
CA GLU A 19 20.10 15.03 -1.45
C GLU A 19 18.86 14.82 -2.35
N LEU A 20 18.35 15.91 -2.93
CA LEU A 20 17.25 15.85 -3.90
C LEU A 20 17.65 15.12 -5.19
N ASN A 21 18.90 15.28 -5.61
CA ASN A 21 19.41 14.62 -6.80
C ASN A 21 19.40 13.09 -6.67
N GLY A 22 19.75 12.53 -5.53
CA GLY A 22 19.64 11.11 -5.26
C GLY A 22 18.22 10.59 -5.38
N LEU A 23 17.26 11.30 -4.81
CA LEU A 23 15.83 10.97 -4.88
C LEU A 23 15.28 10.98 -6.32
N ILE A 24 15.70 11.96 -7.13
CA ILE A 24 15.17 12.18 -8.49
C ILE A 24 15.84 11.27 -9.52
N ASN A 25 17.16 11.11 -9.45
CA ASN A 25 17.95 10.54 -10.55
C ASN A 25 18.11 9.02 -10.44
N ASN A 26 18.05 8.42 -9.26
CA ASN A 26 18.41 7.02 -9.10
C ASN A 26 17.23 6.06 -9.31
N GLY A 27 16.00 6.50 -9.10
CA GLY A 27 14.80 5.70 -9.35
C GLY A 27 14.65 4.43 -8.48
N VAL A 28 15.66 4.11 -7.65
CA VAL A 28 15.64 2.97 -6.73
C VAL A 28 15.11 3.44 -5.39
N SER A 29 13.86 3.11 -5.12
CA SER A 29 13.17 3.53 -3.90
C SER A 29 12.12 2.53 -3.48
N ILE A 30 11.80 2.54 -2.20
CA ILE A 30 10.61 1.90 -1.63
C ILE A 30 9.81 2.93 -0.85
N GLU A 31 8.52 2.72 -0.77
CA GLU A 31 7.61 3.49 0.07
C GLU A 31 6.87 2.58 1.04
N GLU A 32 6.65 3.09 2.23
CA GLU A 32 5.80 2.47 3.22
C GLU A 32 4.82 3.50 3.76
N THR A 33 3.55 3.13 3.87
CA THR A 33 2.53 3.96 4.48
C THR A 33 2.05 3.28 5.75
N ILE A 34 2.05 4.01 6.85
CA ILE A 34 1.70 3.51 8.17
C ILE A 34 0.58 4.38 8.74
N ARG A 35 -0.38 3.75 9.34
CA ARG A 35 -1.42 4.45 10.08
C ARG A 35 -0.99 4.65 11.52
N VAL A 36 -1.27 5.85 12.03
CA VAL A 36 -1.02 6.22 13.43
C VAL A 36 -2.33 6.68 14.06
N GLU A 37 -2.62 6.21 15.25
CA GLU A 37 -3.82 6.57 16.02
C GLU A 37 -3.40 6.92 17.45
N ALA A 38 -3.70 8.14 17.89
CA ALA A 38 -3.30 8.63 19.20
C ALA A 38 -1.83 8.35 19.55
N GLY A 39 -0.92 8.59 18.60
CA GLY A 39 0.51 8.38 18.72
C GLY A 39 0.98 6.93 18.58
N LYS A 40 0.08 5.93 18.46
CA LYS A 40 0.45 4.53 18.28
C LYS A 40 0.55 4.18 16.80
N LEU A 41 1.68 3.64 16.39
CA LEU A 41 1.90 3.11 15.04
C LEU A 41 1.20 1.76 14.93
N LYS A 42 0.20 1.67 14.03
CA LYS A 42 -0.56 0.43 13.85
C LYS A 42 0.25 -0.60 13.07
N PHE A 43 0.35 -1.82 13.64
CA PHE A 43 1.07 -2.94 13.04
C PHE A 43 2.53 -2.62 12.69
N TRP A 44 3.21 -1.81 13.54
CA TRP A 44 4.53 -1.26 13.27
C TRP A 44 5.57 -2.33 12.93
N GLU A 45 5.63 -3.40 13.68
CA GLU A 45 6.57 -4.50 13.46
C GLU A 45 6.43 -5.11 12.04
N LEU A 46 5.20 -5.32 11.57
CA LEU A 46 4.94 -5.86 10.22
C LEU A 46 5.39 -4.89 9.14
N HIS A 47 5.14 -3.60 9.30
CA HIS A 47 5.61 -2.56 8.39
C HIS A 47 7.13 -2.49 8.37
N TYR A 48 7.78 -2.53 9.54
CA TYR A 48 9.24 -2.52 9.66
C TYR A 48 9.88 -3.69 8.90
N PHE A 49 9.45 -4.92 9.15
CA PHE A 49 10.00 -6.09 8.45
C PHE A 49 9.75 -6.05 6.94
N ARG A 50 8.59 -5.55 6.52
CA ARG A 50 8.31 -5.37 5.08
C ARG A 50 9.25 -4.36 4.44
N MET A 51 9.54 -3.24 5.08
CA MET A 51 10.53 -2.24 4.60
C MET A 51 11.91 -2.84 4.47
N MET A 52 12.38 -3.54 5.51
CA MET A 52 13.70 -4.19 5.51
C MET A 52 13.80 -5.26 4.40
N ALA A 53 12.76 -6.05 4.20
CA ALA A 53 12.72 -7.05 3.13
C ALA A 53 12.73 -6.37 1.74
N SER A 54 11.97 -5.30 1.56
CA SER A 54 11.90 -4.55 0.30
C SER A 54 13.25 -3.91 -0.07
N MET A 55 13.94 -3.31 0.90
CA MET A 55 15.30 -2.78 0.70
C MET A 55 16.29 -3.88 0.28
N ARG A 56 16.21 -5.06 0.89
CA ARG A 56 17.08 -6.21 0.51
C ARG A 56 16.79 -6.69 -0.91
N ILE A 57 15.52 -6.75 -1.33
CA ILE A 57 15.15 -7.11 -2.70
C ILE A 57 15.79 -6.14 -3.70
N LEU A 58 15.81 -4.85 -3.39
CA LEU A 58 16.41 -3.81 -4.23
C LEU A 58 17.92 -3.65 -4.02
N ARG A 59 18.55 -4.49 -3.18
CA ARG A 59 19.99 -4.43 -2.85
C ARG A 59 20.44 -3.06 -2.32
N MET A 60 19.57 -2.36 -1.61
CA MET A 60 19.88 -1.11 -0.94
C MET A 60 20.77 -1.38 0.27
N GLY A 61 21.75 -0.52 0.51
CA GLY A 61 22.59 -0.58 1.71
C GLY A 61 21.78 -0.12 2.94
N ILE A 62 21.45 -1.06 3.83
CA ILE A 62 20.66 -0.76 5.05
C ILE A 62 21.63 -0.30 6.15
N PRO A 63 21.56 0.96 6.60
CA PRO A 63 22.38 1.44 7.71
C PRO A 63 22.11 0.67 9.00
N MET A 64 23.14 0.44 9.82
CA MET A 64 23.00 -0.33 11.07
C MET A 64 22.07 0.35 12.09
N ASN A 65 21.94 1.65 12.00
CA ASN A 65 21.06 2.45 12.87
C ASN A 65 19.58 2.44 12.41
N PHE A 66 19.23 1.79 11.30
CA PHE A 66 17.81 1.65 10.90
C PHE A 66 17.12 0.58 11.74
N THR A 67 17.20 0.72 13.06
CA THR A 67 16.46 -0.13 14.00
C THR A 67 14.98 0.27 14.04
N MET A 68 14.16 -0.62 14.61
CA MET A 68 12.72 -0.36 14.78
C MET A 68 12.49 0.88 15.65
N GLU A 69 13.23 1.00 16.74
CA GLU A 69 13.18 2.09 17.70
C GLU A 69 13.60 3.42 17.06
N TYR A 70 14.72 3.43 16.32
CA TYR A 70 15.20 4.64 15.66
C TYR A 70 14.18 5.18 14.64
N LEU A 71 13.64 4.31 13.79
CA LEU A 71 12.65 4.75 12.79
C LEU A 71 11.33 5.19 13.44
N GLU A 72 10.92 4.56 14.53
CA GLU A 72 9.77 4.97 15.33
C GLU A 72 9.98 6.37 15.94
N GLU A 73 11.14 6.65 16.49
CA GLU A 73 11.51 7.99 16.99
C GLU A 73 11.43 9.04 15.88
N GLN A 74 11.91 8.73 14.67
CA GLN A 74 11.81 9.62 13.52
C GLN A 74 10.36 9.88 13.08
N ILE A 75 9.50 8.87 13.16
CA ILE A 75 8.07 9.02 12.91
C ILE A 75 7.44 9.94 13.97
N HIS A 76 7.74 9.73 15.23
CA HIS A 76 7.26 10.63 16.30
C HIS A 76 7.75 12.06 16.13
N SER A 77 8.99 12.26 15.68
CA SER A 77 9.52 13.58 15.38
C SER A 77 8.70 14.34 14.34
N VAL A 78 8.32 13.68 13.22
CA VAL A 78 7.48 14.32 12.19
C VAL A 78 6.05 14.55 12.66
N LEU A 79 5.48 13.66 13.48
CA LEU A 79 4.14 13.83 14.07
C LEU A 79 4.11 15.04 15.01
N ASN A 80 5.07 15.14 15.91
CA ASN A 80 5.20 16.27 16.84
C ASN A 80 5.38 17.59 16.09
N SER A 81 6.26 17.62 15.09
CA SER A 81 6.55 18.82 14.29
C SER A 81 5.32 19.31 13.49
N ASN A 82 4.33 18.44 13.21
CA ASN A 82 3.11 18.77 12.50
C ASN A 82 1.86 18.85 13.40
N ASN A 83 2.01 18.75 14.73
CA ASN A 83 0.92 18.73 15.72
C ASN A 83 -0.08 17.56 15.47
N LEU A 84 0.42 16.40 15.07
CA LEU A 84 -0.39 15.21 14.75
C LEU A 84 -0.25 14.08 15.79
N SER A 85 0.40 14.33 16.91
CA SER A 85 0.74 13.29 17.91
C SER A 85 -0.47 12.68 18.60
N SER A 86 -1.57 13.43 18.73
CA SER A 86 -2.84 12.97 19.35
C SER A 86 -3.88 12.54 18.34
N ASP A 87 -3.66 12.80 17.06
CA ASP A 87 -4.65 12.63 16.01
C ASP A 87 -4.48 11.31 15.25
N SER A 88 -5.50 10.96 14.48
CA SER A 88 -5.37 9.94 13.44
C SER A 88 -4.63 10.49 12.24
N SER A 89 -3.58 9.80 11.82
CA SER A 89 -2.73 10.25 10.73
C SER A 89 -2.23 9.09 9.84
N LEU A 90 -1.78 9.43 8.65
CA LEU A 90 -0.99 8.59 7.78
C LEU A 90 0.43 9.13 7.71
N VAL A 91 1.39 8.27 7.95
CA VAL A 91 2.81 8.54 7.81
C VAL A 91 3.34 7.79 6.60
N SER A 92 4.02 8.49 5.70
CA SER A 92 4.73 7.89 4.56
C SER A 92 6.22 7.93 4.83
N LEU A 93 6.88 6.78 4.74
CA LEU A 93 8.33 6.63 4.73
C LEU A 93 8.77 6.30 3.31
N SER A 94 9.68 7.09 2.76
CA SER A 94 10.32 6.82 1.48
C SER A 94 11.81 6.57 1.72
N PHE A 95 12.29 5.39 1.33
CA PHE A 95 13.71 5.05 1.35
C PHE A 95 14.22 5.03 -0.08
N PHE A 96 15.39 5.59 -0.32
CA PHE A 96 15.96 5.67 -1.66
C PHE A 96 17.47 5.62 -1.62
N SER A 97 18.08 5.13 -2.70
CA SER A 97 19.53 5.13 -2.87
C SER A 97 20.04 6.55 -3.01
N ALA A 98 20.97 6.95 -2.14
CA ALA A 98 21.54 8.30 -2.16
C ALA A 98 22.38 8.56 -3.42
N ASP A 99 23.09 7.53 -3.91
CA ASP A 99 24.00 7.61 -5.05
C ASP A 99 23.78 6.49 -6.08
N GLN A 100 24.46 6.57 -7.20
CA GLN A 100 24.55 5.49 -8.18
C GLN A 100 25.62 4.47 -7.74
N PRO A 101 25.37 3.15 -7.89
CA PRO A 101 26.41 2.16 -7.66
C PRO A 101 27.53 2.31 -8.70
N THR A 102 28.77 2.14 -8.25
CA THR A 102 29.95 2.13 -9.09
C THR A 102 30.62 0.75 -9.06
N ARG A 103 31.63 0.53 -9.91
CA ARG A 103 32.42 -0.72 -9.86
C ARG A 103 33.19 -0.88 -8.56
N GLU A 104 33.56 0.24 -7.92
CA GLU A 104 34.34 0.27 -6.68
C GLU A 104 33.42 0.19 -5.45
N ASN A 105 32.19 0.70 -5.56
CA ASN A 105 31.20 0.67 -4.50
C ASN A 105 29.83 0.21 -5.06
N SER A 106 29.55 -1.09 -4.91
CA SER A 106 28.32 -1.71 -5.37
C SER A 106 27.15 -1.55 -4.37
N ILE A 107 27.45 -1.21 -3.10
CA ILE A 107 26.45 -1.00 -2.05
C ILE A 107 26.33 0.50 -1.82
N VAL A 108 25.20 1.05 -2.21
CA VAL A 108 24.91 2.48 -2.05
C VAL A 108 24.16 2.72 -0.75
N SER A 109 24.52 3.76 -0.04
CA SER A 109 23.83 4.17 1.19
C SER A 109 22.37 4.52 0.92
N THR A 110 21.52 4.24 1.91
CA THR A 110 20.10 4.54 1.84
C THR A 110 19.80 5.79 2.64
N SER A 111 19.14 6.75 2.01
CA SER A 111 18.53 7.91 2.65
C SER A 111 17.04 7.66 2.85
N PHE A 112 16.43 8.39 3.81
CA PHE A 112 14.99 8.30 4.04
C PHE A 112 14.34 9.67 4.22
N LEU A 113 13.07 9.72 3.82
CA LEU A 113 12.19 10.89 3.97
C LEU A 113 10.88 10.44 4.62
N ILE A 114 10.46 11.13 5.68
CA ILE A 114 9.20 10.88 6.37
C ILE A 114 8.28 12.09 6.25
N LYS A 115 7.03 11.83 5.90
CA LYS A 115 5.94 12.82 5.83
C LYS A 115 4.74 12.32 6.64
N ALA A 116 3.98 13.25 7.20
CA ALA A 116 2.74 12.92 7.90
C ALA A 116 1.59 13.81 7.40
N LYS A 117 0.39 13.24 7.33
CA LYS A 117 -0.86 13.95 7.04
C LYS A 117 -1.98 13.44 7.95
N ALA A 118 -2.88 14.33 8.38
CA ALA A 118 -4.07 13.93 9.11
C ALA A 118 -4.96 13.00 8.24
N SER A 119 -5.43 11.91 8.82
CA SER A 119 -6.31 10.95 8.13
C SER A 119 -6.90 9.96 9.14
N SER A 120 -8.17 9.61 8.99
CA SER A 120 -8.84 8.63 9.83
C SER A 120 -9.36 7.44 9.04
N ILE A 121 -9.38 6.26 9.64
CA ILE A 121 -10.15 5.13 9.10
C ILE A 121 -11.64 5.36 9.38
N PRO A 122 -12.53 5.10 8.42
CA PRO A 122 -13.97 5.11 8.68
C PRO A 122 -14.32 4.14 9.81
N SER A 123 -15.22 4.54 10.70
CA SER A 123 -15.73 3.68 11.79
C SER A 123 -16.70 2.60 11.31
N THR A 124 -17.21 2.74 10.10
CA THR A 124 -18.14 1.79 9.45
C THR A 124 -17.67 1.48 8.03
N LEU A 125 -18.01 0.29 7.54
CA LEU A 125 -17.75 -0.05 6.14
C LEU A 125 -18.40 1.01 5.23
N LYS A 126 -17.62 1.69 4.44
CA LYS A 126 -18.16 2.52 3.37
C LYS A 126 -18.68 1.59 2.28
N ILE A 127 -20.00 1.46 2.21
CA ILE A 127 -20.67 0.86 1.05
C ILE A 127 -20.36 1.81 -0.11
N GLY A 128 -19.49 1.33 -1.02
CA GLY A 128 -18.94 2.20 -2.04
C GLY A 128 -20.02 2.68 -3.01
N THR A 129 -20.02 3.97 -3.28
CA THR A 129 -20.55 4.51 -4.54
C THR A 129 -19.59 4.20 -5.70
N ARG A 130 -18.60 3.34 -5.48
CA ARG A 130 -17.48 3.11 -6.39
C ARG A 130 -17.85 2.26 -7.58
N SER A 131 -17.67 2.86 -8.76
CA SER A 131 -17.53 2.14 -10.01
C SER A 131 -16.04 1.92 -10.29
N ILE A 132 -15.66 0.69 -10.54
CA ILE A 132 -14.31 0.35 -10.95
C ILE A 132 -14.32 -0.21 -12.37
N GLU A 133 -13.24 0.02 -13.12
CA GLU A 133 -13.09 -0.50 -14.48
C GLU A 133 -11.70 -1.11 -14.70
N LEU A 134 -11.54 -1.88 -15.75
CA LEU A 134 -10.30 -2.54 -16.11
C LEU A 134 -9.38 -1.59 -16.88
N TYR A 135 -8.17 -1.34 -16.37
CA TYR A 135 -7.12 -0.63 -17.09
C TYR A 135 -6.35 -1.58 -18.01
N LYS A 136 -6.24 -1.24 -19.29
CA LYS A 136 -5.72 -2.16 -20.33
C LYS A 136 -4.47 -1.64 -21.04
N ASP A 137 -4.11 -0.37 -20.85
CA ASP A 137 -3.06 0.27 -21.64
C ASP A 137 -1.66 -0.16 -21.23
N HIS A 138 -1.48 -0.44 -19.92
CA HIS A 138 -0.18 -0.87 -19.35
C HIS A 138 -0.40 -1.94 -18.28
N TRP A 139 0.65 -2.75 -18.03
CA TRP A 139 0.59 -3.92 -17.16
C TRP A 139 1.55 -3.81 -15.99
N ILE A 140 1.18 -4.43 -14.87
CA ILE A 140 2.07 -4.67 -13.74
C ILE A 140 3.02 -5.82 -14.12
N THR A 141 4.31 -5.65 -13.82
CA THR A 141 5.29 -6.72 -14.00
C THR A 141 5.07 -7.83 -12.99
N LYS A 142 5.03 -9.08 -13.47
CA LYS A 142 4.95 -10.28 -12.62
C LYS A 142 6.19 -10.45 -11.75
N GLY A 143 6.02 -11.22 -10.69
CA GLY A 143 7.09 -11.63 -9.80
C GLY A 143 7.44 -10.58 -8.74
N LEU A 144 8.53 -10.82 -8.03
CA LEU A 144 8.90 -10.14 -6.81
C LEU A 144 9.06 -8.62 -6.96
N TYR A 145 9.58 -8.16 -8.10
CA TYR A 145 9.75 -6.73 -8.36
C TYR A 145 8.41 -5.98 -8.41
N GLY A 146 7.38 -6.59 -8.98
CA GLY A 146 6.03 -6.00 -9.05
C GLY A 146 5.37 -5.82 -7.68
N THR A 147 5.80 -6.59 -6.66
CA THR A 147 5.21 -6.56 -5.32
C THR A 147 5.64 -5.36 -4.47
N LEU A 148 6.65 -4.62 -4.93
CA LEU A 148 7.22 -3.50 -4.19
C LEU A 148 6.40 -2.23 -4.38
N GLU A 149 6.14 -1.52 -3.29
CA GLU A 149 5.66 -0.15 -3.37
C GLU A 149 6.87 0.77 -3.56
N SER A 150 6.86 1.57 -4.62
CA SER A 150 7.98 2.44 -4.99
C SER A 150 7.50 3.85 -5.30
N SER A 151 8.37 4.84 -5.19
CA SER A 151 8.11 6.20 -5.68
C SER A 151 8.03 6.27 -7.21
N ASN A 152 8.47 5.23 -7.93
CA ASN A 152 8.28 5.12 -9.37
C ASN A 152 6.83 4.71 -9.71
N LYS A 153 5.93 5.68 -9.63
CA LYS A 153 4.47 5.48 -9.82
C LYS A 153 4.01 5.69 -11.26
N ARG A 154 4.90 5.64 -12.25
CA ARG A 154 4.58 5.96 -13.65
C ARG A 154 3.31 5.27 -14.15
N LEU A 155 3.22 3.95 -14.04
CA LEU A 155 2.03 3.19 -14.47
C LEU A 155 0.78 3.65 -13.71
N ARG A 156 0.87 3.78 -12.38
CA ARG A 156 -0.25 4.18 -11.54
C ARG A 156 -0.70 5.61 -11.80
N THR A 157 0.24 6.51 -12.09
CA THR A 157 -0.07 7.90 -12.48
C THR A 157 -0.85 7.93 -13.79
N LEU A 158 -0.40 7.19 -14.83
CA LEU A 158 -1.13 7.10 -16.09
C LEU A 158 -2.53 6.49 -15.90
N ALA A 159 -2.63 5.43 -15.14
CA ALA A 159 -3.92 4.82 -14.83
C ALA A 159 -4.83 5.77 -14.02
N SER A 160 -4.29 6.56 -13.09
CA SER A 160 -5.08 7.56 -12.35
C SER A 160 -5.62 8.67 -13.26
N VAL A 161 -4.82 9.12 -14.23
CA VAL A 161 -5.28 10.09 -15.25
C VAL A 161 -6.42 9.48 -16.06
N PHE A 162 -6.27 8.24 -16.52
CA PHE A 162 -7.34 7.53 -17.26
C PHE A 162 -8.62 7.39 -16.41
N ALA A 163 -8.50 7.06 -15.11
CA ALA A 163 -9.65 7.00 -14.22
C ALA A 163 -10.37 8.34 -14.13
N PHE A 164 -9.61 9.42 -13.95
CA PHE A 164 -10.16 10.77 -13.88
C PHE A 164 -10.88 11.19 -15.17
N GLU A 165 -10.25 10.99 -16.33
CA GLU A 165 -10.82 11.33 -17.63
C GLU A 165 -12.11 10.59 -17.96
N ASN A 166 -12.27 9.36 -17.42
CA ASN A 166 -13.41 8.49 -17.67
C ASN A 166 -14.41 8.40 -16.50
N ASN A 167 -14.22 9.21 -15.45
CA ASN A 167 -15.08 9.24 -14.26
C ASN A 167 -15.18 7.90 -13.52
N PHE A 168 -14.11 7.13 -13.46
CA PHE A 168 -14.00 5.93 -12.63
C PHE A 168 -13.43 6.30 -11.24
N ASP A 169 -13.94 5.67 -10.20
CA ASP A 169 -13.45 5.87 -8.84
C ASP A 169 -12.13 5.13 -8.58
N ASP A 170 -11.91 3.99 -9.25
CA ASP A 170 -10.71 3.18 -9.13
C ASP A 170 -10.56 2.30 -10.38
N LEU A 171 -9.37 1.74 -10.61
CA LEU A 171 -9.09 0.86 -11.74
C LEU A 171 -8.47 -0.46 -11.28
N ILE A 172 -8.94 -1.53 -11.92
CA ILE A 172 -8.32 -2.86 -11.80
C ILE A 172 -7.09 -2.88 -12.70
N LEU A 173 -5.95 -3.23 -12.11
CA LEU A 173 -4.69 -3.42 -12.79
C LEU A 173 -4.47 -4.91 -13.09
N ILE A 174 -3.85 -5.20 -14.22
CA ILE A 174 -3.55 -6.55 -14.68
C ILE A 174 -2.05 -6.69 -14.97
N ASN A 175 -1.57 -7.92 -14.97
CA ASN A 175 -0.23 -8.25 -15.44
C ASN A 175 -0.21 -8.60 -16.94
N GLU A 176 0.97 -8.94 -17.46
CA GLU A 176 1.21 -9.33 -18.85
C GLU A 176 0.42 -10.58 -19.28
N ASP A 177 0.02 -11.45 -18.35
CA ASP A 177 -0.85 -12.61 -18.63
C ASP A 177 -2.34 -12.23 -18.57
N LYS A 178 -2.67 -10.94 -18.47
CA LYS A 178 -4.04 -10.41 -18.34
C LYS A 178 -4.77 -10.91 -17.09
N GLN A 179 -4.03 -11.32 -16.07
CA GLN A 179 -4.57 -11.66 -14.76
C GLN A 179 -4.69 -10.42 -13.89
N VAL A 180 -5.76 -10.34 -13.13
CA VAL A 180 -5.97 -9.28 -12.13
C VAL A 180 -4.87 -9.34 -11.07
N THR A 181 -4.27 -8.20 -10.75
CA THR A 181 -3.26 -8.08 -9.69
C THR A 181 -3.84 -7.36 -8.48
N GLU A 182 -4.31 -6.15 -8.67
CA GLU A 182 -4.82 -5.26 -7.62
C GLU A 182 -5.64 -4.13 -8.23
N THR A 183 -6.08 -3.17 -7.41
CA THR A 183 -6.56 -1.87 -7.90
C THR A 183 -5.52 -0.77 -7.69
N LEU A 184 -5.79 0.45 -8.18
CA LEU A 184 -4.93 1.60 -7.88
C LEU A 184 -4.81 1.83 -6.37
N GLU A 185 -5.91 1.66 -5.62
CA GLU A 185 -5.93 1.87 -4.18
C GLU A 185 -5.28 0.73 -3.38
N GLY A 186 -5.51 -0.52 -3.76
CA GLY A 186 -5.05 -1.65 -2.94
C GLY A 186 -5.37 -3.02 -3.48
N ALA A 187 -5.26 -4.02 -2.62
CA ALA A 187 -5.54 -5.41 -2.96
C ALA A 187 -7.04 -5.62 -3.19
N ILE A 188 -7.39 -6.30 -4.28
CA ILE A 188 -8.77 -6.67 -4.61
C ILE A 188 -9.06 -8.10 -4.15
N PHE A 189 -10.23 -8.28 -3.57
CA PHE A 189 -10.78 -9.56 -3.17
C PHE A 189 -12.11 -9.81 -3.86
N SER A 190 -12.30 -11.01 -4.35
CA SER A 190 -13.55 -11.47 -4.94
C SER A 190 -14.21 -12.52 -4.06
N VAL A 191 -15.52 -12.45 -3.91
CA VAL A 191 -16.32 -13.37 -3.10
C VAL A 191 -17.28 -14.12 -4.01
N LYS A 192 -17.35 -15.43 -3.87
CA LYS A 192 -18.35 -16.26 -4.53
C LYS A 192 -18.82 -17.35 -3.57
N GLY A 193 -20.06 -17.22 -3.08
CA GLY A 193 -20.53 -18.03 -1.96
C GLY A 193 -19.67 -17.81 -0.72
N ASP A 194 -19.08 -18.88 -0.21
CA ASP A 194 -18.15 -18.83 0.93
C ASP A 194 -16.68 -18.68 0.52
N GLN A 195 -16.37 -18.85 -0.77
CA GLN A 195 -15.00 -18.70 -1.28
C GLN A 195 -14.62 -17.23 -1.44
N ILE A 196 -13.50 -16.85 -0.84
CA ILE A 196 -12.88 -15.53 -0.99
C ILE A 196 -11.53 -15.71 -1.65
N LYS A 197 -11.32 -14.98 -2.76
CA LYS A 197 -10.12 -15.12 -3.58
C LYS A 197 -9.43 -13.78 -3.79
N THR A 198 -8.10 -13.79 -3.73
CA THR A 198 -7.26 -12.64 -4.11
C THR A 198 -6.11 -13.07 -5.01
N ALA A 199 -5.52 -12.13 -5.73
CA ALA A 199 -4.39 -12.38 -6.60
C ALA A 199 -3.16 -12.82 -5.78
N PRO A 200 -2.40 -13.83 -6.24
CA PRO A 200 -1.18 -14.28 -5.56
C PRO A 200 -0.06 -13.25 -5.73
N ILE A 201 0.87 -13.22 -4.77
CA ILE A 201 2.05 -12.34 -4.82
C ILE A 201 2.85 -12.54 -6.12
N THR A 202 2.91 -13.76 -6.63
CA THR A 202 3.59 -14.10 -7.89
C THR A 202 2.99 -13.40 -9.12
N SER A 203 1.76 -12.91 -9.04
CA SER A 203 1.13 -12.13 -10.11
C SER A 203 1.68 -10.71 -10.23
N GLY A 204 2.45 -10.25 -9.25
CA GLY A 204 2.99 -8.88 -9.17
C GLY A 204 2.12 -7.91 -8.36
N CYS A 205 1.08 -8.39 -7.65
CA CYS A 205 0.32 -7.54 -6.74
C CYS A 205 1.18 -7.08 -5.55
N ARG A 206 0.91 -5.88 -5.02
CA ARG A 206 1.66 -5.35 -3.88
C ARG A 206 1.50 -6.23 -2.64
N SER A 207 2.65 -6.55 -2.02
CA SER A 207 2.68 -7.24 -0.73
C SER A 207 2.43 -6.23 0.40
N SER A 208 1.17 -5.87 0.64
CA SER A 208 0.83 -4.89 1.68
C SER A 208 0.50 -5.57 3.01
N VAL A 209 0.83 -4.88 4.12
CA VAL A 209 0.52 -5.36 5.48
C VAL A 209 -0.98 -5.58 5.65
N TYR A 210 -1.80 -4.63 5.18
CA TYR A 210 -3.27 -4.74 5.32
C TYR A 210 -3.87 -5.88 4.50
N ARG A 211 -3.30 -6.19 3.31
CA ARG A 211 -3.69 -7.39 2.56
C ARG A 211 -3.47 -8.65 3.40
N GLN A 212 -2.31 -8.79 4.02
CA GLN A 212 -2.00 -9.96 4.87
C GLN A 212 -2.92 -10.03 6.09
N LEU A 213 -3.14 -8.92 6.78
CA LEU A 213 -4.04 -8.87 7.94
C LEU A 213 -5.47 -9.30 7.59
N ILE A 214 -5.96 -8.95 6.40
CA ILE A 214 -7.30 -9.38 5.97
C ILE A 214 -7.31 -10.86 5.61
N ILE A 215 -6.26 -11.38 4.99
CA ILE A 215 -6.10 -12.84 4.76
C ILE A 215 -6.16 -13.58 6.11
N ASP A 216 -5.39 -13.15 7.09
CA ASP A 216 -5.38 -13.75 8.43
C ASP A 216 -6.76 -13.71 9.11
N VAL A 217 -7.54 -12.64 8.87
CA VAL A 217 -8.92 -12.53 9.40
C VAL A 217 -9.85 -13.49 8.67
N ILE A 218 -9.71 -13.65 7.34
CA ILE A 218 -10.53 -14.58 6.56
C ILE A 218 -10.27 -16.02 7.01
N GLU A 219 -9.01 -16.43 7.09
CA GLU A 219 -8.59 -17.79 7.48
C GLU A 219 -9.05 -18.18 8.89
N LYS A 220 -9.19 -17.20 9.79
CA LYS A 220 -9.70 -17.39 11.16
C LYS A 220 -11.22 -17.26 11.28
N THR A 221 -11.93 -17.07 10.17
CA THR A 221 -13.38 -16.87 10.20
C THR A 221 -14.09 -18.12 9.69
N ASP A 222 -14.84 -18.79 10.57
CA ASP A 222 -15.65 -19.94 10.22
C ASP A 222 -16.62 -19.63 9.07
N GLY A 223 -16.77 -20.57 8.15
CA GLY A 223 -17.66 -20.43 6.98
C GLY A 223 -17.09 -19.50 5.89
N MET A 224 -15.78 -19.31 5.87
CA MET A 224 -15.07 -18.65 4.79
C MET A 224 -13.92 -19.54 4.31
N ASP A 225 -13.86 -19.77 2.99
CA ASP A 225 -12.76 -20.47 2.33
C ASP A 225 -11.87 -19.46 1.63
N PHE A 226 -10.56 -19.53 1.86
CA PHE A 226 -9.60 -18.60 1.27
C PHE A 226 -8.75 -19.24 0.18
N GLU A 227 -8.54 -18.52 -0.92
CA GLU A 227 -7.66 -18.93 -2.00
C GLU A 227 -6.80 -17.75 -2.50
N GLU A 228 -5.48 -17.92 -2.51
CA GLU A 228 -4.59 -17.14 -3.37
C GLU A 228 -4.46 -17.83 -4.72
N GLY A 229 -4.98 -17.21 -5.77
CA GLY A 229 -4.95 -17.80 -7.09
C GLY A 229 -5.18 -16.81 -8.22
N PRO A 230 -4.87 -17.19 -9.47
CA PRO A 230 -5.06 -16.32 -10.62
C PRO A 230 -6.53 -15.92 -10.77
N ILE A 231 -6.78 -14.65 -11.01
CA ILE A 231 -8.13 -14.10 -11.22
C ILE A 231 -8.18 -13.52 -12.63
N SER A 232 -9.12 -13.98 -13.42
CA SER A 232 -9.46 -13.36 -14.70
C SER A 232 -10.39 -12.15 -14.48
N PRO A 233 -10.28 -11.07 -15.29
CA PRO A 233 -11.27 -10.00 -15.27
C PRO A 233 -12.73 -10.45 -15.47
N PHE A 234 -12.93 -11.59 -16.12
CA PHE A 234 -14.27 -12.20 -16.29
C PHE A 234 -14.77 -12.86 -14.99
N ASP A 235 -13.88 -13.37 -14.14
CA ASP A 235 -14.27 -13.98 -12.87
C ASP A 235 -14.82 -12.94 -11.92
N LEU A 236 -14.28 -11.70 -11.94
CA LEU A 236 -14.82 -10.59 -11.17
C LEU A 236 -16.28 -10.27 -11.50
N GLN A 237 -16.70 -10.46 -12.75
CA GLN A 237 -18.11 -10.28 -13.13
C GLN A 237 -19.03 -11.40 -12.61
N LYS A 238 -18.46 -12.59 -12.32
CA LYS A 238 -19.21 -13.72 -11.78
C LYS A 238 -19.22 -13.75 -10.25
N SER A 239 -18.43 -12.89 -9.60
CA SER A 239 -18.38 -12.79 -8.14
C SER A 239 -19.70 -12.24 -7.58
N ASP A 240 -20.05 -12.62 -6.38
CA ASP A 240 -21.22 -12.10 -5.67
C ASP A 240 -20.90 -10.74 -5.04
N GLU A 241 -19.65 -10.56 -4.63
CA GLU A 241 -19.16 -9.35 -4.00
C GLU A 241 -17.70 -9.08 -4.40
N LEU A 242 -17.30 -7.79 -4.44
CA LEU A 242 -15.92 -7.36 -4.55
C LEU A 242 -15.62 -6.33 -3.47
N PHE A 243 -14.41 -6.40 -2.90
CA PHE A 243 -13.92 -5.37 -2.00
C PHE A 243 -12.42 -5.11 -2.18
N VAL A 244 -11.98 -3.92 -1.80
CA VAL A 244 -10.59 -3.46 -1.89
C VAL A 244 -10.05 -3.20 -0.50
N VAL A 245 -8.79 -3.57 -0.28
CA VAL A 245 -8.09 -3.41 1.00
C VAL A 245 -6.89 -2.50 0.82
N SER A 246 -6.82 -1.44 1.62
CA SER A 246 -5.70 -0.51 1.63
C SER A 246 -5.41 0.05 3.03
N VAL A 247 -4.19 0.54 3.25
CA VAL A 247 -3.81 1.21 4.50
C VAL A 247 -4.63 2.49 4.72
N GLU A 248 -4.97 3.20 3.65
CA GLU A 248 -5.69 4.47 3.74
C GLU A 248 -7.15 4.32 4.18
N HIS A 249 -7.76 3.19 3.87
CA HIS A 249 -9.20 3.03 4.06
C HIS A 249 -9.64 1.76 4.77
N GLY A 250 -8.69 0.87 5.11
CA GLY A 250 -9.05 -0.47 5.58
C GLY A 250 -9.72 -1.26 4.46
N ILE A 251 -10.96 -1.69 4.67
CA ILE A 251 -11.79 -2.39 3.67
C ILE A 251 -12.77 -1.40 3.04
N LYS A 252 -12.91 -1.45 1.71
CA LYS A 252 -13.94 -0.75 0.94
C LYS A 252 -14.67 -1.71 0.04
N SER A 253 -15.99 -1.73 0.10
CA SER A 253 -16.81 -2.48 -0.84
C SER A 253 -16.81 -1.79 -2.22
N VAL A 254 -16.85 -2.59 -3.28
CA VAL A 254 -17.05 -2.14 -4.66
C VAL A 254 -18.52 -2.22 -4.98
N LYS A 255 -19.10 -1.14 -5.48
CA LYS A 255 -20.51 -1.11 -5.88
C LYS A 255 -20.74 -1.68 -7.27
N GLN A 256 -19.86 -1.37 -8.21
CA GLN A 256 -20.07 -1.71 -9.61
C GLN A 256 -18.74 -2.02 -10.32
N TYR A 257 -18.77 -3.08 -11.11
CA TYR A 257 -17.76 -3.37 -12.13
C TYR A 257 -18.46 -3.67 -13.45
N ARG A 258 -18.19 -2.86 -14.46
CA ARG A 258 -18.94 -2.88 -15.73
C ARG A 258 -20.45 -2.72 -15.48
N LYS A 259 -21.26 -3.70 -15.93
CA LYS A 259 -22.73 -3.71 -15.77
C LYS A 259 -23.19 -4.38 -14.47
N LYS A 260 -22.29 -5.04 -13.74
CA LYS A 260 -22.64 -5.76 -12.52
C LYS A 260 -22.58 -4.87 -11.31
N ILE A 261 -23.67 -4.88 -10.54
CA ILE A 261 -23.78 -4.21 -9.25
C ILE A 261 -23.58 -5.26 -8.15
N PHE A 262 -22.82 -4.92 -7.14
CA PHE A 262 -22.52 -5.77 -5.98
C PHE A 262 -23.19 -5.24 -4.73
N THR A 263 -23.50 -6.14 -3.81
CA THR A 263 -24.02 -5.81 -2.47
C THR A 263 -23.05 -6.40 -1.44
N PRO A 264 -22.53 -5.61 -0.50
CA PRO A 264 -21.63 -6.10 0.52
C PRO A 264 -22.36 -7.03 1.50
N SER A 265 -21.69 -8.09 1.91
CA SER A 265 -22.12 -9.04 2.93
C SER A 265 -20.91 -9.56 3.71
N LYS A 266 -20.01 -10.29 3.04
CA LYS A 266 -18.77 -10.79 3.67
C LYS A 266 -17.83 -9.66 4.05
N ALA A 267 -17.73 -8.58 3.22
CA ALA A 267 -16.91 -7.42 3.54
C ALA A 267 -17.36 -6.69 4.81
N GLU A 268 -18.66 -6.65 5.11
CA GLU A 268 -19.16 -6.07 6.37
C GLU A 268 -18.70 -6.87 7.59
N LEU A 269 -18.78 -8.20 7.51
CA LEU A 269 -18.31 -9.08 8.57
C LEU A 269 -16.80 -8.96 8.76
N LEU A 270 -16.04 -9.01 7.67
CA LEU A 270 -14.58 -8.85 7.68
C LEU A 270 -14.16 -7.49 8.22
N PHE A 271 -14.85 -6.42 7.82
CA PHE A 271 -14.59 -5.09 8.33
C PHE A 271 -14.78 -5.02 9.85
N SER A 272 -15.85 -5.58 10.37
CA SER A 272 -16.14 -5.61 11.80
C SER A 272 -15.03 -6.34 12.60
N LYS A 273 -14.58 -7.49 12.09
CA LYS A 273 -13.48 -8.25 12.70
C LYS A 273 -12.14 -7.52 12.56
N PHE A 274 -11.85 -6.94 11.40
CA PHE A 274 -10.64 -6.16 11.17
C PHE A 274 -10.54 -4.95 12.10
N ILE A 275 -11.62 -4.17 12.27
CA ILE A 275 -11.63 -3.00 13.16
C ILE A 275 -11.36 -3.41 14.61
N THR A 276 -11.82 -4.58 15.04
CA THR A 276 -11.52 -5.12 16.37
C THR A 276 -10.02 -5.37 16.54
N SER A 277 -9.38 -6.10 15.61
CA SER A 277 -7.93 -6.33 15.62
C SER A 277 -7.14 -5.02 15.51
N TYR A 278 -7.60 -4.11 14.65
CA TYR A 278 -6.99 -2.81 14.47
C TYR A 278 -6.97 -1.95 15.74
N ARG A 279 -8.03 -2.01 16.55
CA ARG A 279 -8.08 -1.27 17.83
C ARG A 279 -7.16 -1.85 18.90
N LEU A 280 -6.88 -3.15 18.83
CA LEU A 280 -6.02 -3.86 19.77
C LEU A 280 -4.52 -3.77 19.42
N SER A 281 -4.18 -3.39 18.19
CA SER A 281 -2.79 -3.26 17.72
C SER A 281 -2.05 -2.04 18.24
#